data_d7cb6fe300f31b8168c6aa225e8a67c5
#
_entry.id   d7cb6fe300f31b8168c6aa225e8a67c5
#
_cell.length_a   1.000
_cell.length_b   1.000
_cell.length_c   1.000
_cell.angle_alpha   90.00
_cell.angle_beta   90.00
_cell.angle_gamma   90.00
#
_symmetry.space_group_name_H-M   'P 1'
#
loop_
_entity.id
_entity.type
_entity.pdbx_description
1 polymer ?
#
loop_
_entity_poly.entity_id
_entity_poly.type
_entity_poly.pdbx_seq_one_letter_code
_entity_poly.pdbx_strand_id
1 'polypeptide(L)'
;AVIQERMGFGRSPVVLQRSEFWIGADDVVISAVPTQMLRSYLAGPGADLPRDAFWVSASKGLERETLLLPTGILSQCGVSEDPAVISGPSHATEVLEDLPTAVVIAHPDEQRTRLIQEVLGTATFRIYRSFDRVGVEWAGALKNVVALGCGIAIGRGFGDNTVAALVTRGTAEIARLGTVLGGDRETFSGLAGIGDLVVTCFSGHSRNRGVGFRLGCGEKVGSVLESMEQVAEGVPTCQAVHELCVRRNVDMPIAETVYRIVHDGLSVEEGVEILLTRRPEEE
;
A
#
# COMPACT_ATOMS: atom_id res chain seq x y z
N ALA A 1 -5.68 -17.19 -17.26
CA ALA A 1 -5.66 -18.67 -17.39
C ALA A 1 -4.54 -19.28 -16.53
N VAL A 2 -3.33 -18.69 -16.48
CA VAL A 2 -2.19 -19.23 -15.71
C VAL A 2 -2.36 -19.10 -14.18
N ILE A 3 -3.12 -18.10 -13.72
CA ILE A 3 -3.41 -17.90 -12.29
C ILE A 3 -4.42 -18.94 -11.77
N GLN A 4 -5.32 -19.41 -12.60
CA GLN A 4 -6.37 -20.36 -12.24
C GLN A 4 -5.87 -21.76 -11.86
N GLU A 5 -4.81 -22.24 -12.51
CA GLU A 5 -4.33 -23.62 -12.33
C GLU A 5 -3.49 -23.83 -11.06
N ARG A 6 -2.87 -22.74 -10.52
CA ARG A 6 -1.88 -22.83 -9.44
C ARG A 6 -2.40 -22.57 -8.03
N MET A 7 -3.56 -21.95 -7.86
CA MET A 7 -4.01 -21.51 -6.52
C MET A 7 -4.86 -22.53 -5.75
N GLY A 8 -5.12 -23.73 -6.27
CA GLY A 8 -5.74 -24.84 -5.51
C GLY A 8 -7.11 -24.55 -4.90
N PHE A 9 -7.79 -23.48 -5.33
CA PHE A 9 -9.12 -23.15 -4.88
C PHE A 9 -10.13 -24.16 -5.42
N GLY A 10 -11.00 -24.69 -4.58
CA GLY A 10 -12.10 -25.54 -4.99
C GLY A 10 -13.09 -24.86 -5.95
N ARG A 11 -13.02 -23.54 -6.08
CA ARG A 11 -13.56 -22.71 -7.16
C ARG A 11 -12.45 -21.72 -7.56
N SER A 12 -11.96 -21.83 -8.79
CA SER A 12 -10.91 -20.97 -9.32
C SER A 12 -11.32 -19.50 -9.25
N PRO A 13 -10.44 -18.57 -8.79
CA PRO A 13 -10.69 -17.15 -8.92
C PRO A 13 -10.84 -16.82 -10.41
N VAL A 14 -11.95 -16.18 -10.75
CA VAL A 14 -12.22 -15.77 -12.11
C VAL A 14 -11.62 -14.38 -12.32
N VAL A 15 -10.62 -14.28 -13.19
CA VAL A 15 -10.16 -12.97 -13.66
C VAL A 15 -11.19 -12.50 -14.68
N LEU A 16 -12.06 -11.58 -14.28
CA LEU A 16 -13.09 -11.03 -15.15
C LEU A 16 -12.44 -10.19 -16.26
N GLN A 17 -12.35 -10.76 -17.46
CA GLN A 17 -12.37 -9.99 -18.68
C GLN A 17 -13.83 -9.82 -19.10
N ARG A 18 -14.24 -8.57 -19.31
CA ARG A 18 -15.58 -8.12 -19.70
C ARG A 18 -16.33 -9.14 -20.56
N SER A 19 -17.45 -9.63 -20.10
CA SER A 19 -18.65 -10.01 -20.86
C SER A 19 -19.40 -11.28 -20.45
N GLU A 20 -18.88 -12.15 -19.55
CA GLU A 20 -19.46 -13.50 -19.43
C GLU A 20 -19.81 -13.98 -18.02
N PHE A 21 -19.65 -13.15 -16.96
CA PHE A 21 -19.85 -13.63 -15.59
C PHE A 21 -20.89 -12.82 -14.82
N TRP A 22 -21.80 -13.53 -14.19
CA TRP A 22 -22.71 -13.01 -13.18
C TRP A 22 -21.98 -13.05 -11.82
N ILE A 23 -21.82 -11.89 -11.18
CA ILE A 23 -21.38 -11.77 -9.79
C ILE A 23 -22.63 -11.43 -8.98
N GLY A 24 -22.95 -12.24 -7.97
CA GLY A 24 -24.11 -12.07 -7.10
C GLY A 24 -23.73 -11.48 -5.74
N ALA A 25 -24.74 -11.26 -4.90
CA ALA A 25 -24.59 -10.73 -3.54
C ALA A 25 -23.71 -11.60 -2.62
N ASP A 26 -23.65 -12.91 -2.89
CA ASP A 26 -22.86 -13.86 -2.10
C ASP A 26 -21.40 -13.99 -2.57
N ASP A 27 -21.01 -13.23 -3.61
CA ASP A 27 -19.67 -13.29 -4.15
C ASP A 27 -18.73 -12.28 -3.46
N VAL A 28 -17.43 -12.59 -3.48
CA VAL A 28 -16.37 -11.73 -3.00
C VAL A 28 -15.67 -11.08 -4.18
N VAL A 29 -15.64 -9.75 -4.22
CA VAL A 29 -14.93 -8.97 -5.23
C VAL A 29 -13.66 -8.40 -4.64
N ILE A 30 -12.49 -8.77 -5.17
CA ILE A 30 -11.20 -8.24 -4.75
C ILE A 30 -10.77 -7.15 -5.73
N SER A 31 -10.71 -5.90 -5.25
CA SER A 31 -10.16 -4.78 -6.01
C SER A 31 -8.66 -4.68 -5.80
N ALA A 32 -7.89 -4.84 -6.88
CA ALA A 32 -6.44 -4.63 -6.92
C ALA A 32 -6.05 -3.54 -7.95
N VAL A 33 -6.99 -2.66 -8.27
CA VAL A 33 -6.79 -1.55 -9.20
C VAL A 33 -5.91 -0.48 -8.52
N PRO A 34 -4.90 0.10 -9.22
CA PRO A 34 -4.11 1.19 -8.65
C PRO A 34 -4.99 2.32 -8.13
N THR A 35 -4.66 2.87 -6.96
CA THR A 35 -5.51 3.82 -6.23
C THR A 35 -5.91 5.02 -7.07
N GLN A 36 -4.95 5.62 -7.81
CA GLN A 36 -5.22 6.77 -8.67
C GLN A 36 -6.14 6.47 -9.86
N MET A 37 -6.29 5.19 -10.22
CA MET A 37 -7.12 4.74 -11.35
C MET A 37 -8.47 4.18 -10.90
N LEU A 38 -8.63 3.90 -9.61
CA LEU A 38 -9.80 3.17 -9.09
C LEU A 38 -11.10 3.90 -9.41
N ARG A 39 -11.17 5.21 -9.16
CA ARG A 39 -12.36 6.03 -9.42
C ARG A 39 -12.75 6.01 -10.90
N SER A 40 -11.82 6.26 -11.80
CA SER A 40 -12.07 6.24 -13.24
C SER A 40 -12.43 4.84 -13.74
N TYR A 41 -11.85 3.80 -13.17
CA TYR A 41 -12.23 2.42 -13.46
C TYR A 41 -13.68 2.15 -13.08
N LEU A 42 -14.11 2.53 -11.88
CA LEU A 42 -15.47 2.33 -11.39
C LEU A 42 -16.52 3.17 -12.16
N ALA A 43 -16.14 4.35 -12.66
CA ALA A 43 -17.00 5.17 -13.51
C ALA A 43 -17.10 4.68 -14.97
N GLY A 44 -16.19 3.83 -15.41
CA GLY A 44 -16.09 3.32 -16.77
C GLY A 44 -16.15 1.79 -16.82
N PRO A 45 -15.02 1.08 -16.99
CA PRO A 45 -15.01 -0.38 -17.15
C PRO A 45 -15.67 -1.17 -16.02
N GLY A 46 -15.66 -0.64 -14.80
CA GLY A 46 -16.25 -1.25 -13.62
C GLY A 46 -17.64 -0.74 -13.24
N ALA A 47 -18.30 0.03 -14.11
CA ALA A 47 -19.60 0.65 -13.79
C ALA A 47 -20.72 -0.38 -13.51
N ASP A 48 -20.65 -1.53 -14.18
CA ASP A 48 -21.63 -2.60 -14.08
C ASP A 48 -21.29 -3.67 -13.02
N LEU A 49 -20.23 -3.44 -12.21
CA LEU A 49 -19.88 -4.36 -11.14
C LEU A 49 -20.94 -4.36 -10.03
N PRO A 50 -21.23 -5.54 -9.41
CA PRO A 50 -22.29 -5.65 -8.42
C PRO A 50 -21.97 -4.84 -7.17
N ARG A 51 -22.96 -4.08 -6.73
CA ARG A 51 -22.85 -3.22 -5.55
C ARG A 51 -23.22 -3.92 -4.24
N ASP A 52 -23.86 -5.06 -4.35
CA ASP A 52 -24.32 -5.92 -3.25
C ASP A 52 -23.33 -7.04 -2.91
N ALA A 53 -22.29 -7.24 -3.72
CA ALA A 53 -21.22 -8.18 -3.42
C ALA A 53 -20.34 -7.72 -2.22
N PHE A 54 -19.64 -8.66 -1.59
CA PHE A 54 -18.69 -8.32 -0.55
C PHE A 54 -17.35 -7.86 -1.14
N TRP A 55 -17.07 -6.57 -1.03
CA TRP A 55 -15.86 -5.97 -1.58
C TRP A 55 -14.67 -6.01 -0.62
N VAL A 56 -13.52 -6.40 -1.16
CA VAL A 56 -12.23 -6.41 -0.46
C VAL A 56 -11.23 -5.57 -1.26
N SER A 57 -10.66 -4.55 -0.65
CA SER A 57 -9.57 -3.78 -1.26
C SER A 57 -8.21 -4.41 -0.97
N ALA A 58 -7.45 -4.72 -2.01
CA ALA A 58 -6.03 -5.08 -1.95
C ALA A 58 -5.13 -3.93 -2.44
N SER A 59 -5.71 -2.80 -2.86
CA SER A 59 -5.01 -1.61 -3.33
C SER A 59 -4.36 -0.86 -2.18
N LYS A 60 -3.21 -0.27 -2.42
CA LYS A 60 -2.39 0.40 -1.39
C LYS A 60 -1.95 1.77 -1.89
N GLY A 61 -2.52 2.82 -1.33
CA GLY A 61 -2.20 4.20 -1.72
C GLY A 61 -3.24 5.18 -1.22
N LEU A 62 -3.03 6.46 -1.53
CA LEU A 62 -3.92 7.57 -1.18
C LEU A 62 -4.24 8.37 -2.43
N GLU A 63 -5.51 8.58 -2.73
CA GLU A 63 -5.94 9.38 -3.90
C GLU A 63 -5.56 10.85 -3.70
N ARG A 64 -4.89 11.45 -4.68
CA ARG A 64 -4.34 12.82 -4.56
C ARG A 64 -5.40 13.90 -4.35
N GLU A 65 -6.48 13.86 -5.12
CA GLU A 65 -7.46 14.94 -5.13
C GLU A 65 -8.38 14.94 -3.92
N THR A 66 -8.76 13.76 -3.44
CA THR A 66 -9.74 13.59 -2.37
C THR A 66 -9.13 13.21 -1.03
N LEU A 67 -7.86 12.76 -1.01
CA LEU A 67 -7.17 12.17 0.14
C LEU A 67 -7.90 10.93 0.69
N LEU A 68 -8.63 10.22 -0.17
CA LEU A 68 -9.32 9.00 0.20
C LEU A 68 -8.43 7.77 0.01
N LEU A 69 -8.55 6.85 0.93
CA LEU A 69 -8.08 5.49 0.80
C LEU A 69 -8.96 4.70 -0.18
N PRO A 70 -8.50 3.57 -0.75
CA PRO A 70 -9.29 2.76 -1.68
C PRO A 70 -10.68 2.39 -1.18
N THR A 71 -10.84 2.04 0.10
CA THR A 71 -12.17 1.74 0.68
C THR A 71 -13.08 2.97 0.67
N GLY A 72 -12.53 4.14 0.95
CA GLY A 72 -13.27 5.41 0.86
C GLY A 72 -13.70 5.74 -0.57
N ILE A 73 -12.87 5.41 -1.58
CA ILE A 73 -13.23 5.56 -2.99
C ILE A 73 -14.36 4.61 -3.36
N LEU A 74 -14.30 3.33 -2.96
CA LEU A 74 -15.35 2.34 -3.19
C LEU A 74 -16.69 2.82 -2.59
N SER A 75 -16.65 3.35 -1.36
CA SER A 75 -17.85 3.87 -0.69
C SER A 75 -18.38 5.13 -1.37
N GLN A 76 -17.51 6.08 -1.71
CA GLN A 76 -17.94 7.33 -2.37
C GLN A 76 -18.49 7.10 -3.77
N CYS A 77 -17.99 6.08 -4.49
CA CYS A 77 -18.53 5.67 -5.79
C CYS A 77 -19.81 4.82 -5.68
N GLY A 78 -20.31 4.57 -4.46
CA GLY A 78 -21.52 3.79 -4.23
C GLY A 78 -21.40 2.32 -4.60
N VAL A 79 -20.18 1.79 -4.59
CA VAL A 79 -19.90 0.38 -4.94
C VAL A 79 -20.04 -0.52 -3.72
N SER A 80 -19.56 -0.08 -2.56
CA SER A 80 -19.73 -0.80 -1.30
C SER A 80 -19.68 0.21 -0.16
N GLU A 81 -20.66 0.16 0.74
CA GLU A 81 -20.69 1.04 1.90
C GLU A 81 -19.66 0.64 2.97
N ASP A 82 -19.33 -0.65 3.04
CA ASP A 82 -18.46 -1.19 4.08
C ASP A 82 -17.49 -2.26 3.52
N PRO A 83 -16.53 -1.87 2.67
CA PRO A 83 -15.55 -2.81 2.11
C PRO A 83 -14.51 -3.22 3.12
N ALA A 84 -14.02 -4.47 3.02
CA ALA A 84 -12.86 -4.95 3.76
C ALA A 84 -11.54 -4.54 3.12
N VAL A 85 -10.45 -4.70 3.86
CA VAL A 85 -9.08 -4.48 3.37
C VAL A 85 -8.23 -5.73 3.58
N ILE A 86 -7.47 -6.13 2.57
CA ILE A 86 -6.41 -7.12 2.71
C ILE A 86 -5.05 -6.45 2.49
N SER A 87 -4.11 -6.62 3.43
CA SER A 87 -2.77 -6.03 3.37
C SER A 87 -1.76 -6.90 4.09
N GLY A 88 -0.47 -6.68 3.82
CA GLY A 88 0.64 -7.44 4.38
C GLY A 88 1.72 -7.76 3.35
N PRO A 89 2.83 -8.40 3.76
CA PRO A 89 3.93 -8.79 2.89
C PRO A 89 3.47 -9.85 1.88
N SER A 90 3.18 -9.45 0.66
CA SER A 90 2.58 -10.31 -0.38
C SER A 90 2.97 -9.87 -1.79
N HIS A 91 4.23 -10.07 -2.15
CA HIS A 91 4.63 -9.90 -3.54
C HIS A 91 3.94 -10.93 -4.43
N ALA A 92 3.29 -10.45 -5.50
CA ALA A 92 2.47 -11.30 -6.37
C ALA A 92 3.25 -12.47 -6.97
N THR A 93 4.51 -12.27 -7.31
CA THR A 93 5.40 -13.34 -7.82
C THR A 93 5.58 -14.46 -6.82
N GLU A 94 5.84 -14.15 -5.56
CA GLU A 94 6.03 -15.12 -4.49
C GLU A 94 4.73 -15.88 -4.17
N VAL A 95 3.60 -15.16 -4.14
CA VAL A 95 2.27 -15.78 -3.95
C VAL A 95 1.94 -16.74 -5.09
N LEU A 96 2.26 -16.37 -6.34
CA LEU A 96 2.03 -17.23 -7.52
C LEU A 96 2.96 -18.46 -7.55
N GLU A 97 4.09 -18.40 -6.88
CA GLU A 97 5.03 -19.51 -6.71
C GLU A 97 4.72 -20.37 -5.47
N ASP A 98 3.56 -20.16 -4.82
CA ASP A 98 3.14 -20.82 -3.59
C ASP A 98 4.14 -20.70 -2.42
N LEU A 99 4.96 -19.63 -2.41
CA LEU A 99 5.85 -19.38 -1.29
C LEU A 99 5.07 -18.95 -0.04
N PRO A 100 5.48 -19.37 1.17
CA PRO A 100 4.78 -19.04 2.40
C PRO A 100 4.58 -17.54 2.57
N THR A 101 3.35 -17.11 2.58
CA THR A 101 2.93 -15.71 2.66
C THR A 101 1.92 -15.53 3.78
N ALA A 102 2.01 -14.42 4.51
CA ALA A 102 1.09 -14.08 5.57
C ALA A 102 0.57 -12.66 5.39
N VAL A 103 -0.77 -12.50 5.41
CA VAL A 103 -1.46 -11.21 5.25
C VAL A 103 -2.52 -11.01 6.33
N VAL A 104 -3.06 -9.80 6.41
CA VAL A 104 -4.16 -9.44 7.30
C VAL A 104 -5.37 -9.07 6.46
N ILE A 105 -6.52 -9.68 6.77
CA ILE A 105 -7.83 -9.19 6.37
C ILE A 105 -8.41 -8.36 7.51
N ALA A 106 -8.88 -7.15 7.22
CA ALA A 106 -9.41 -6.24 8.21
C ALA A 106 -10.83 -5.77 7.86
N HIS A 107 -11.72 -5.95 8.82
CA HIS A 107 -13.11 -5.47 8.78
C HIS A 107 -13.69 -5.46 10.20
N PRO A 108 -14.56 -4.47 10.57
CA PRO A 108 -15.20 -4.46 11.89
C PRO A 108 -16.07 -5.68 12.18
N ASP A 109 -16.70 -6.26 11.17
CA ASP A 109 -17.50 -7.47 11.30
C ASP A 109 -16.62 -8.74 11.26
N GLU A 110 -16.63 -9.51 12.36
CA GLU A 110 -15.88 -10.74 12.49
C GLU A 110 -16.30 -11.81 11.47
N GLN A 111 -17.57 -11.93 11.15
CA GLN A 111 -18.08 -12.95 10.23
C GLN A 111 -17.52 -12.73 8.83
N ARG A 112 -17.44 -11.48 8.39
CA ARG A 112 -16.83 -11.11 7.10
C ARG A 112 -15.35 -11.43 7.04
N THR A 113 -14.58 -11.13 8.10
CA THR A 113 -13.15 -11.48 8.14
C THR A 113 -12.94 -13.00 8.17
N ARG A 114 -13.80 -13.73 8.88
CA ARG A 114 -13.77 -15.20 8.93
C ARG A 114 -14.06 -15.81 7.57
N LEU A 115 -15.09 -15.32 6.87
CA LEU A 115 -15.43 -15.76 5.52
C LEU A 115 -14.22 -15.64 4.56
N ILE A 116 -13.56 -14.47 4.53
CA ILE A 116 -12.41 -14.27 3.66
C ILE A 116 -11.23 -15.16 4.06
N GLN A 117 -10.99 -15.34 5.37
CA GLN A 117 -9.95 -16.24 5.85
C GLN A 117 -10.19 -17.68 5.38
N GLU A 118 -11.44 -18.15 5.40
CA GLU A 118 -11.81 -19.51 4.98
C GLU A 118 -11.78 -19.67 3.45
N VAL A 119 -12.21 -18.64 2.71
CA VAL A 119 -12.29 -18.70 1.23
C VAL A 119 -10.94 -18.54 0.56
N LEU A 120 -10.09 -17.63 1.04
CA LEU A 120 -8.81 -17.32 0.41
C LEU A 120 -7.61 -17.97 1.10
N GLY A 121 -7.76 -18.42 2.36
CA GLY A 121 -6.66 -19.02 3.12
C GLY A 121 -6.25 -20.39 2.56
N THR A 122 -4.94 -20.61 2.42
CA THR A 122 -4.35 -21.90 2.03
C THR A 122 -3.25 -22.30 3.01
N ALA A 123 -2.61 -23.44 2.80
CA ALA A 123 -1.47 -23.87 3.61
C ALA A 123 -0.28 -22.89 3.50
N THR A 124 -0.10 -22.30 2.34
CA THR A 124 0.99 -21.36 2.02
C THR A 124 0.57 -19.89 2.09
N PHE A 125 -0.72 -19.57 1.90
CA PHE A 125 -1.26 -18.23 2.00
C PHE A 125 -2.08 -18.07 3.29
N ARG A 126 -1.43 -17.60 4.36
CA ARG A 126 -2.04 -17.48 5.69
C ARG A 126 -2.67 -16.11 5.87
N ILE A 127 -3.96 -16.09 6.25
CA ILE A 127 -4.70 -14.85 6.48
C ILE A 127 -4.97 -14.72 7.99
N TYR A 128 -4.47 -13.63 8.57
CA TYR A 128 -4.80 -13.21 9.93
C TYR A 128 -5.95 -12.20 9.88
N ARG A 129 -6.75 -12.14 10.94
CA ARG A 129 -7.91 -11.24 11.03
C ARG A 129 -7.58 -10.04 11.91
N SER A 130 -8.11 -8.87 11.53
CA SER A 130 -8.07 -7.64 12.33
C SER A 130 -9.44 -6.95 12.29
N PHE A 131 -9.76 -6.23 13.35
CA PHE A 131 -10.94 -5.34 13.41
C PHE A 131 -10.57 -3.89 13.07
N ASP A 132 -9.29 -3.56 13.07
CA ASP A 132 -8.77 -2.24 12.72
C ASP A 132 -8.56 -2.14 11.19
N ARG A 133 -9.67 -1.94 10.46
CA ARG A 133 -9.60 -1.69 9.01
C ARG A 133 -8.81 -0.42 8.69
N VAL A 134 -9.01 0.62 9.50
CA VAL A 134 -8.39 1.92 9.29
C VAL A 134 -6.88 1.83 9.38
N GLY A 135 -6.35 1.25 10.45
CA GLY A 135 -4.91 1.09 10.63
C GLY A 135 -4.26 0.19 9.58
N VAL A 136 -4.91 -0.93 9.21
CA VAL A 136 -4.40 -1.84 8.18
C VAL A 136 -4.31 -1.15 6.81
N GLU A 137 -5.30 -0.34 6.45
CA GLU A 137 -5.31 0.37 5.17
C GLU A 137 -4.28 1.51 5.13
N TRP A 138 -4.20 2.33 6.20
CA TRP A 138 -3.18 3.37 6.32
C TRP A 138 -1.77 2.81 6.31
N ALA A 139 -1.51 1.72 7.02
CA ALA A 139 -0.20 1.07 7.01
C ALA A 139 0.23 0.69 5.58
N GLY A 140 -0.67 0.07 4.82
CA GLY A 140 -0.43 -0.30 3.42
C GLY A 140 -0.19 0.88 2.49
N ALA A 141 -0.86 2.02 2.70
CA ALA A 141 -0.67 3.23 1.90
C ALA A 141 0.66 3.93 2.23
N LEU A 142 0.91 4.19 3.51
CA LEU A 142 2.04 5.01 3.98
C LEU A 142 3.41 4.34 3.78
N LYS A 143 3.50 3.01 3.88
CA LYS A 143 4.76 2.27 3.67
C LYS A 143 5.44 2.58 2.34
N ASN A 144 4.65 2.87 1.30
CA ASN A 144 5.15 3.11 -0.05
C ASN A 144 6.02 4.38 -0.12
N VAL A 145 5.74 5.38 0.71
CA VAL A 145 6.53 6.61 0.83
C VAL A 145 7.88 6.31 1.50
N VAL A 146 7.89 5.53 2.58
CA VAL A 146 9.14 5.13 3.25
C VAL A 146 10.00 4.27 2.33
N ALA A 147 9.38 3.39 1.52
CA ALA A 147 10.11 2.58 0.55
C ALA A 147 10.80 3.40 -0.54
N LEU A 148 10.21 4.52 -0.98
CA LEU A 148 10.89 5.50 -1.84
C LEU A 148 12.15 6.04 -1.15
N GLY A 149 12.04 6.48 0.11
CA GLY A 149 13.17 6.98 0.90
C GLY A 149 14.29 5.95 1.06
N CYS A 150 13.95 4.69 1.38
CA CYS A 150 14.92 3.61 1.45
C CYS A 150 15.61 3.35 0.10
N GLY A 151 14.83 3.39 -0.99
CA GLY A 151 15.39 3.29 -2.35
C GLY A 151 16.39 4.41 -2.64
N ILE A 152 16.05 5.68 -2.33
CA ILE A 152 16.92 6.84 -2.50
C ILE A 152 18.23 6.64 -1.73
N ALA A 153 18.15 6.22 -0.47
CA ALA A 153 19.33 5.98 0.36
C ALA A 153 20.25 4.89 -0.24
N ILE A 154 19.67 3.78 -0.70
CA ILE A 154 20.43 2.68 -1.33
C ILE A 154 21.06 3.15 -2.64
N GLY A 155 20.33 3.86 -3.49
CA GLY A 155 20.83 4.40 -4.76
C GLY A 155 21.97 5.42 -4.57
N ARG A 156 21.95 6.14 -3.45
CA ARG A 156 23.03 7.07 -3.05
C ARG A 156 24.25 6.36 -2.46
N GLY A 157 24.17 5.04 -2.26
CA GLY A 157 25.27 4.26 -1.71
C GLY A 157 25.32 4.15 -0.20
N PHE A 158 24.23 4.52 0.51
CA PHE A 158 24.14 4.30 1.96
C PHE A 158 23.97 2.81 2.30
N GLY A 159 24.56 2.39 3.41
CA GLY A 159 24.54 1.00 3.85
C GLY A 159 23.28 0.61 4.64
N ASP A 160 23.27 -0.65 5.08
CA ASP A 160 22.15 -1.30 5.77
C ASP A 160 21.74 -0.60 7.07
N ASN A 161 22.67 0.00 7.80
CA ASN A 161 22.38 0.76 9.01
C ASN A 161 21.46 1.96 8.72
N THR A 162 21.70 2.67 7.62
CA THR A 162 20.85 3.79 7.19
C THR A 162 19.46 3.31 6.80
N VAL A 163 19.38 2.20 6.05
CA VAL A 163 18.10 1.61 5.65
C VAL A 163 17.32 1.13 6.87
N ALA A 164 17.98 0.47 7.83
CA ALA A 164 17.36 0.04 9.08
C ALA A 164 16.83 1.22 9.90
N ALA A 165 17.61 2.32 10.00
CA ALA A 165 17.16 3.54 10.66
C ALA A 165 15.93 4.16 9.96
N LEU A 166 15.93 4.24 8.61
CA LEU A 166 14.79 4.74 7.85
C LEU A 166 13.54 3.87 8.04
N VAL A 167 13.68 2.54 8.06
CA VAL A 167 12.55 1.63 8.32
C VAL A 167 12.01 1.82 9.73
N THR A 168 12.87 1.89 10.75
CA THR A 168 12.47 2.06 12.15
C THR A 168 11.78 3.40 12.35
N ARG A 169 12.42 4.49 11.93
CA ARG A 169 11.83 5.84 12.07
C ARG A 169 10.62 6.04 11.20
N GLY A 170 10.62 5.48 9.97
CA GLY A 170 9.47 5.46 9.08
C GLY A 170 8.27 4.73 9.67
N THR A 171 8.49 3.62 10.39
CA THR A 171 7.44 2.92 11.15
C THR A 171 6.84 3.84 12.21
N ALA A 172 7.67 4.60 12.94
CA ALA A 172 7.19 5.54 13.94
C ALA A 172 6.37 6.69 13.31
N GLU A 173 6.80 7.22 12.16
CA GLU A 173 6.04 8.22 11.41
C GLU A 173 4.68 7.67 10.94
N ILE A 174 4.67 6.47 10.35
CA ILE A 174 3.45 5.79 9.91
C ILE A 174 2.49 5.59 11.08
N ALA A 175 2.97 5.11 12.22
CA ALA A 175 2.16 4.92 13.41
C ALA A 175 1.61 6.24 13.95
N ARG A 176 2.42 7.32 13.94
CA ARG A 176 1.99 8.65 14.36
C ARG A 176 0.82 9.18 13.54
N LEU A 177 0.98 9.23 12.22
CA LEU A 177 -0.09 9.70 11.34
C LEU A 177 -1.28 8.76 11.36
N GLY A 178 -1.06 7.46 11.25
CA GLY A 178 -2.13 6.46 11.21
C GLY A 178 -2.99 6.46 12.47
N THR A 179 -2.40 6.69 13.65
CA THR A 179 -3.15 6.81 14.91
C THR A 179 -3.98 8.10 14.94
N VAL A 180 -3.44 9.23 14.46
CA VAL A 180 -4.21 10.48 14.33
C VAL A 180 -5.41 10.31 13.38
N LEU A 181 -5.29 9.41 12.41
CA LEU A 181 -6.35 9.09 11.44
C LEU A 181 -7.30 7.99 11.90
N GLY A 182 -7.16 7.49 13.13
CA GLY A 182 -8.09 6.56 13.77
C GLY A 182 -7.68 5.09 13.71
N GLY A 183 -6.46 4.78 13.29
CA GLY A 183 -5.90 3.42 13.37
C GLY A 183 -5.35 3.09 14.75
N ASP A 184 -5.38 1.83 15.12
CA ASP A 184 -4.79 1.32 16.35
C ASP A 184 -3.26 1.27 16.25
N ARG A 185 -2.56 1.83 17.24
CA ARG A 185 -1.09 1.91 17.23
C ARG A 185 -0.42 0.55 17.04
N GLU A 186 -0.97 -0.50 17.62
CA GLU A 186 -0.45 -1.87 17.56
C GLU A 186 -0.48 -2.43 16.14
N THR A 187 -1.45 -2.03 15.31
CA THR A 187 -1.58 -2.47 13.90
C THR A 187 -0.33 -2.16 13.10
N PHE A 188 0.31 -1.02 13.37
CA PHE A 188 1.52 -0.58 12.64
C PHE A 188 2.76 -1.41 12.98
N SER A 189 2.76 -2.15 14.08
CA SER A 189 3.80 -3.11 14.45
C SER A 189 3.54 -4.53 13.94
N GLY A 190 2.40 -4.77 13.31
CA GLY A 190 1.97 -6.07 12.79
C GLY A 190 2.38 -6.33 11.33
N LEU A 191 1.78 -7.39 10.76
CA LEU A 191 2.04 -7.81 9.36
C LEU A 191 1.70 -6.72 8.34
N ALA A 192 0.57 -6.02 8.51
CA ALA A 192 0.17 -4.96 7.59
C ALA A 192 1.02 -3.68 7.73
N GLY A 193 1.64 -3.47 8.89
CA GLY A 193 2.54 -2.35 9.18
C GLY A 193 3.99 -2.71 8.87
N ILE A 194 4.78 -2.99 9.93
CA ILE A 194 6.22 -3.23 9.78
C ILE A 194 6.52 -4.43 8.88
N GLY A 195 5.69 -5.48 8.88
CA GLY A 195 5.90 -6.65 8.01
C GLY A 195 5.90 -6.29 6.53
N ASP A 196 4.90 -5.55 6.08
CA ASP A 196 4.79 -5.10 4.69
C ASP A 196 5.80 -3.99 4.36
N LEU A 197 6.15 -3.15 5.33
CA LEU A 197 7.17 -2.12 5.18
C LEU A 197 8.55 -2.76 4.94
N VAL A 198 8.96 -3.72 5.76
CA VAL A 198 10.26 -4.38 5.65
C VAL A 198 10.41 -5.03 4.28
N VAL A 199 9.44 -5.86 3.86
CA VAL A 199 9.53 -6.52 2.55
C VAL A 199 9.57 -5.48 1.42
N THR A 200 8.83 -4.38 1.54
CA THR A 200 8.78 -3.34 0.51
C THR A 200 10.09 -2.54 0.42
N CYS A 201 10.77 -2.32 1.55
CA CYS A 201 12.04 -1.57 1.59
C CYS A 201 13.26 -2.40 1.16
N PHE A 202 13.26 -3.71 1.40
CA PHE A 202 14.42 -4.56 1.11
C PHE A 202 14.28 -5.36 -0.18
N SER A 203 13.07 -5.70 -0.62
CA SER A 203 12.86 -6.52 -1.81
C SER A 203 13.21 -5.80 -3.11
N GLY A 204 13.89 -6.51 -4.01
CA GLY A 204 14.12 -6.08 -5.39
C GLY A 204 12.83 -5.97 -6.23
N HIS A 205 11.75 -6.64 -5.82
CA HIS A 205 10.45 -6.59 -6.49
C HIS A 205 9.65 -5.32 -6.16
N SER A 206 10.10 -4.50 -5.21
CA SER A 206 9.41 -3.28 -4.83
C SER A 206 9.59 -2.16 -5.86
N ARG A 207 8.52 -1.83 -6.56
CA ARG A 207 8.48 -0.71 -7.54
C ARG A 207 8.83 0.62 -6.88
N ASN A 208 8.31 0.89 -5.68
CA ASN A 208 8.60 2.14 -4.96
C ASN A 208 10.07 2.25 -4.58
N ARG A 209 10.65 1.17 -4.03
CA ARG A 209 12.09 1.13 -3.77
C ARG A 209 12.90 1.30 -5.06
N GLY A 210 12.47 0.67 -6.17
CA GLY A 210 13.11 0.79 -7.48
C GLY A 210 13.13 2.23 -8.01
N VAL A 211 12.00 2.96 -7.90
CA VAL A 211 11.95 4.40 -8.22
C VAL A 211 12.92 5.17 -7.34
N GLY A 212 12.85 4.99 -6.03
CA GLY A 212 13.76 5.66 -5.09
C GLY A 212 15.23 5.39 -5.41
N PHE A 213 15.60 4.14 -5.74
CA PHE A 213 16.96 3.76 -6.11
C PHE A 213 17.46 4.56 -7.32
N ARG A 214 16.67 4.67 -8.37
CA ARG A 214 17.03 5.43 -9.57
C ARG A 214 17.20 6.92 -9.28
N LEU A 215 16.33 7.49 -8.43
CA LEU A 215 16.47 8.88 -7.97
C LEU A 215 17.75 9.07 -7.16
N GLY A 216 18.08 8.13 -6.28
CA GLY A 216 19.35 8.12 -5.52
C GLY A 216 20.59 8.03 -6.42
N CYS A 217 20.49 7.34 -7.57
CA CYS A 217 21.52 7.32 -8.60
C CYS A 217 21.61 8.61 -9.42
N GLY A 218 20.75 9.61 -9.20
CA GLY A 218 20.76 10.90 -9.87
C GLY A 218 19.88 10.97 -11.11
N GLU A 219 19.02 9.99 -11.38
CA GLU A 219 18.05 10.07 -12.48
C GLU A 219 16.93 11.08 -12.12
N LYS A 220 16.41 11.77 -13.14
CA LYS A 220 15.29 12.71 -12.96
C LYS A 220 13.96 11.97 -12.77
N VAL A 221 13.11 12.45 -11.88
CA VAL A 221 11.79 11.87 -11.58
C VAL A 221 10.98 11.62 -12.85
N GLY A 222 10.85 12.60 -13.75
CA GLY A 222 10.12 12.46 -15.01
C GLY A 222 10.61 11.29 -15.85
N SER A 223 11.93 11.19 -16.08
CA SER A 223 12.52 10.09 -16.87
C SER A 223 12.31 8.72 -16.21
N VAL A 224 12.37 8.65 -14.88
CA VAL A 224 12.10 7.41 -14.14
C VAL A 224 10.66 6.96 -14.39
N LEU A 225 9.70 7.86 -14.21
CA LEU A 225 8.27 7.53 -14.33
C LEU A 225 7.86 7.18 -15.76
N GLU A 226 8.36 7.90 -16.76
CA GLU A 226 8.09 7.64 -18.19
C GLU A 226 8.59 6.27 -18.66
N SER A 227 9.66 5.75 -18.05
CA SER A 227 10.23 4.45 -18.40
C SER A 227 9.57 3.25 -17.70
N MET A 228 8.59 3.50 -16.82
CA MET A 228 7.93 2.43 -16.05
C MET A 228 6.70 1.90 -16.76
N GLU A 229 6.61 0.58 -16.87
CA GLU A 229 5.39 -0.10 -17.34
C GLU A 229 4.30 -0.19 -16.25
N GLN A 230 4.69 -0.15 -14.99
CA GLN A 230 3.80 -0.34 -13.85
C GLN A 230 3.84 0.86 -12.90
N VAL A 231 2.69 1.17 -12.30
CA VAL A 231 2.56 2.31 -11.38
C VAL A 231 3.34 2.06 -10.07
N ALA A 232 4.13 3.06 -9.67
CA ALA A 232 4.70 3.16 -8.33
C ALA A 232 3.80 4.06 -7.47
N GLU A 233 2.92 3.45 -6.69
CA GLU A 233 1.90 4.14 -5.87
C GLU A 233 2.51 5.14 -4.86
N GLY A 234 3.76 4.93 -4.44
CA GLY A 234 4.44 5.82 -3.50
C GLY A 234 4.60 7.25 -4.01
N VAL A 235 4.76 7.44 -5.33
CA VAL A 235 4.96 8.78 -5.91
C VAL A 235 3.70 9.65 -5.76
N PRO A 236 2.50 9.24 -6.22
CA PRO A 236 1.30 10.02 -5.96
C PRO A 236 0.92 10.04 -4.47
N THR A 237 1.19 8.96 -3.73
CA THR A 237 0.87 8.89 -2.30
C THR A 237 1.69 9.87 -1.48
N CYS A 238 2.98 10.12 -1.77
CA CYS A 238 3.77 11.05 -0.97
C CYS A 238 3.26 12.50 -1.10
N GLN A 239 2.73 12.90 -2.26
CA GLN A 239 2.06 14.19 -2.42
C GLN A 239 0.81 14.30 -1.54
N ALA A 240 -0.04 13.28 -1.57
CA ALA A 240 -1.27 13.26 -0.77
C ALA A 240 -0.97 13.20 0.74
N VAL A 241 0.08 12.46 1.13
CA VAL A 241 0.56 12.39 2.53
C VAL A 241 1.08 13.74 3.01
N HIS A 242 1.88 14.45 2.20
CA HIS A 242 2.33 15.81 2.51
C HIS A 242 1.14 16.73 2.82
N GLU A 243 0.15 16.79 1.92
CA GLU A 243 -1.04 17.61 2.11
C GLU A 243 -1.81 17.22 3.38
N LEU A 244 -1.94 15.93 3.65
CA LEU A 244 -2.63 15.42 4.83
C LEU A 244 -1.88 15.79 6.13
N CYS A 245 -0.55 15.70 6.14
CA CYS A 245 0.30 16.10 7.27
C CYS A 245 0.13 17.58 7.58
N VAL A 246 0.12 18.44 6.55
CA VAL A 246 -0.14 19.88 6.71
C VAL A 246 -1.52 20.12 7.34
N ARG A 247 -2.57 19.48 6.79
CA ARG A 247 -3.96 19.62 7.28
C ARG A 247 -4.15 19.13 8.72
N ARG A 248 -3.41 18.09 9.13
CA ARG A 248 -3.53 17.45 10.45
C ARG A 248 -2.48 17.92 11.46
N ASN A 249 -1.56 18.77 11.03
CA ASN A 249 -0.42 19.23 11.84
C ASN A 249 0.38 18.07 12.43
N VAL A 250 0.74 17.08 11.59
CA VAL A 250 1.53 15.91 11.97
C VAL A 250 2.91 15.99 11.35
N ASP A 251 3.96 15.88 12.17
CA ASP A 251 5.35 15.89 11.71
C ASP A 251 5.78 14.51 11.22
N MET A 252 6.14 14.43 9.94
CA MET A 252 6.65 13.23 9.27
C MET A 252 7.91 13.57 8.45
N PRO A 253 9.06 13.79 9.09
CA PRO A 253 10.26 14.32 8.45
C PRO A 253 10.79 13.46 7.29
N ILE A 254 10.70 12.12 7.38
CA ILE A 254 11.12 11.23 6.29
C ILE A 254 10.16 11.40 5.10
N ALA A 255 8.85 11.34 5.35
CA ALA A 255 7.85 11.50 4.31
C ALA A 255 7.92 12.87 3.64
N GLU A 256 8.12 13.94 4.42
CA GLU A 256 8.30 15.32 3.93
C GLU A 256 9.56 15.46 3.06
N THR A 257 10.67 14.86 3.49
CA THR A 257 11.92 14.90 2.70
C THR A 257 11.77 14.16 1.40
N VAL A 258 11.11 12.99 1.40
CA VAL A 258 10.80 12.22 0.18
C VAL A 258 9.90 13.03 -0.75
N TYR A 259 8.86 13.68 -0.23
CA TYR A 259 7.99 14.55 -1.01
C TYR A 259 8.79 15.67 -1.70
N ARG A 260 9.64 16.38 -0.97
CA ARG A 260 10.43 17.48 -1.51
C ARG A 260 11.43 17.03 -2.58
N ILE A 261 12.03 15.85 -2.42
CA ILE A 261 12.91 15.27 -3.46
C ILE A 261 12.10 14.93 -4.73
N VAL A 262 10.92 14.35 -4.56
CA VAL A 262 10.12 13.83 -5.68
C VAL A 262 9.36 14.95 -6.41
N HIS A 263 8.86 15.96 -5.69
CA HIS A 263 7.94 16.96 -6.24
C HIS A 263 8.46 18.40 -6.25
N ASP A 264 9.33 18.78 -5.29
CA ASP A 264 9.81 20.17 -5.13
C ASP A 264 11.23 20.38 -5.63
N GLY A 265 11.87 19.36 -6.19
CA GLY A 265 13.20 19.45 -6.77
C GLY A 265 14.33 19.57 -5.74
N LEU A 266 14.09 19.23 -4.47
CA LEU A 266 15.15 19.12 -3.45
C LEU A 266 16.17 18.07 -3.91
N SER A 267 17.46 18.37 -3.83
CA SER A 267 18.49 17.39 -4.13
C SER A 267 18.52 16.28 -3.05
N VAL A 268 19.00 15.11 -3.42
CA VAL A 268 19.13 13.98 -2.48
C VAL A 268 20.11 14.35 -1.37
N GLU A 269 21.18 15.07 -1.70
CA GLU A 269 22.20 15.57 -0.74
C GLU A 269 21.58 16.48 0.32
N GLU A 270 20.82 17.48 -0.10
CA GLU A 270 20.12 18.39 0.81
C GLU A 270 19.10 17.66 1.67
N GLY A 271 18.37 16.69 1.09
CA GLY A 271 17.42 15.86 1.83
C GLY A 271 18.08 15.05 2.94
N VAL A 272 19.23 14.45 2.66
CA VAL A 272 20.03 13.73 3.67
C VAL A 272 20.52 14.69 4.77
N GLU A 273 21.04 15.85 4.40
CA GLU A 273 21.49 16.86 5.36
C GLU A 273 20.36 17.31 6.29
N ILE A 274 19.17 17.56 5.75
CA ILE A 274 17.98 17.90 6.55
C ILE A 274 17.69 16.84 7.61
N LEU A 275 17.70 15.55 7.23
CA LEU A 275 17.43 14.46 8.17
C LEU A 275 18.53 14.28 9.22
N LEU A 276 19.80 14.44 8.85
CA LEU A 276 20.94 14.30 9.74
C LEU A 276 21.10 15.45 10.72
N THR A 277 20.69 16.68 10.36
CA THR A 277 20.80 17.86 11.20
C THR A 277 19.65 18.03 12.21
N ARG A 278 18.58 17.22 12.10
CA ARG A 278 17.52 17.19 13.11
C ARG A 278 18.09 16.77 14.47
N ARG A 279 17.66 17.47 15.53
CA ARG A 279 18.04 17.07 16.89
C ARG A 279 17.47 15.68 17.18
N PRO A 280 18.30 14.75 17.69
CA PRO A 280 17.79 13.48 18.18
C PRO A 280 16.78 13.74 19.32
N GLU A 281 15.60 13.16 19.20
CA GLU A 281 14.58 13.16 20.25
C GLU A 281 14.65 11.82 21.00
N GLU A 282 13.98 11.70 22.13
CA GLU A 282 13.80 10.43 22.84
C GLU A 282 13.03 9.44 21.93
N GLU A 283 13.41 8.16 22.00
CA GLU A 283 12.82 7.07 21.23
C GLU A 283 11.63 6.42 21.94
#